data_b3c5bbc86796379bce984f59a3264e9b
#
_entry.id   b3c5bbc86796379bce984f59a3264e9b
#
_cell.length_a   1.000
_cell.length_b   1.000
_cell.length_c   1.000
_cell.angle_alpha   90.00
_cell.angle_beta   90.00
_cell.angle_gamma   90.00
#
_symmetry.space_group_name_H-M   'P 1'
#
loop_
_entity.id
_entity.type
_entity.pdbx_description
1 polymer ?
#
loop_
_entity_poly.entity_id
_entity_poly.type
_entity_poly.pdbx_seq_one_letter_code
_entity_poly.pdbx_strand_id
1 'polypeptide(L)'
;MRNVPVGFAHHKTMMPSYTMDCAFEEMDRYEEDAELLGQLEAGYYQIGTLGGGNHFIELQEDDDGYLAVMIHSGSRHFGKSVCDYFHYKARQLNQTWFSSVPDEYRLAFLPVDTREGKQYLNWMQLSMDFAKENREKMMLAVKAILEKWIGKYTELSLEFSHDINCHHNYASFENHYGKDVWVHRKGAVSAQNGELAVIPGAMGSYSYVVMGKGNPESFCSSSHGAGRQYSRKGAMAAFSCEEVILDLQKQGVILGKKGKADVVEESRFAYKNIEEVMDNQQDLVVPVKRLKTIGVVKG
;
A
#
# COMPACT_ATOMS: atom_id res chain seq x y z
N MET A 1 15.64 -9.17 4.32
CA MET A 1 16.49 -7.98 4.36
C MET A 1 17.68 -8.02 3.38
N ARG A 2 18.30 -9.16 3.08
CA ARG A 2 19.36 -9.20 2.04
C ARG A 2 18.79 -9.18 0.62
N ASN A 3 17.60 -9.75 0.42
CA ASN A 3 16.98 -9.92 -0.89
C ASN A 3 15.92 -8.84 -1.20
N VAL A 4 15.35 -8.20 -0.16
CA VAL A 4 14.42 -7.08 -0.29
C VAL A 4 14.97 -5.93 0.55
N PRO A 5 15.40 -4.82 -0.05
CA PRO A 5 15.80 -3.62 0.68
C PRO A 5 14.62 -3.06 1.50
N VAL A 6 14.89 -2.60 2.72
CA VAL A 6 13.90 -2.09 3.67
C VAL A 6 14.23 -0.67 4.12
N GLY A 7 13.25 0.07 4.60
CA GLY A 7 13.42 1.46 5.03
C GLY A 7 13.75 2.37 3.84
N PHE A 8 14.77 3.19 3.98
CA PHE A 8 15.26 4.08 2.91
C PHE A 8 16.31 3.43 2.00
N ALA A 9 16.60 2.12 2.18
CA ALA A 9 17.55 1.43 1.33
C ALA A 9 16.95 1.16 -0.06
N HIS A 10 17.79 1.35 -1.09
CA HIS A 10 17.49 1.06 -2.49
C HIS A 10 18.47 0.00 -3.00
N HIS A 11 18.21 -0.53 -4.18
CA HIS A 11 19.19 -1.37 -4.90
C HIS A 11 20.40 -0.51 -5.30
N LYS A 12 21.59 -1.14 -5.35
CA LYS A 12 22.83 -0.48 -5.77
C LYS A 12 23.01 -0.44 -7.27
N THR A 13 22.26 -1.28 -7.98
CA THR A 13 22.24 -1.40 -9.44
C THR A 13 20.80 -1.29 -9.92
N MET A 14 20.62 -0.89 -11.17
CA MET A 14 19.31 -0.89 -11.80
C MET A 14 18.72 -2.30 -11.81
N MET A 15 17.48 -2.41 -11.40
CA MET A 15 16.70 -3.64 -11.45
C MET A 15 15.79 -3.62 -12.68
N PRO A 16 15.63 -4.73 -13.40
CA PRO A 16 14.69 -4.78 -14.51
C PRO A 16 13.30 -4.30 -14.06
N SER A 17 12.63 -3.47 -14.84
CA SER A 17 11.27 -2.99 -14.56
C SER A 17 10.52 -2.77 -15.86
N TYR A 18 9.50 -3.58 -16.09
CA TYR A 18 8.62 -3.44 -17.24
C TYR A 18 7.91 -2.08 -17.25
N THR A 19 7.45 -1.63 -16.08
CA THR A 19 6.77 -0.32 -15.95
C THR A 19 7.69 0.85 -16.34
N MET A 20 8.95 0.81 -15.92
CA MET A 20 9.90 1.86 -16.28
C MET A 20 10.32 1.78 -17.75
N ASP A 21 10.51 0.55 -18.28
CA ASP A 21 10.82 0.35 -19.70
C ASP A 21 9.70 0.93 -20.58
N CYS A 22 8.43 0.64 -20.29
CA CYS A 22 7.28 1.21 -21.00
C CYS A 22 7.23 2.75 -20.88
N ALA A 23 7.55 3.32 -19.71
CA ALA A 23 7.57 4.77 -19.53
C ALA A 23 8.66 5.45 -20.37
N PHE A 24 9.81 4.81 -20.56
CA PHE A 24 10.86 5.31 -21.46
C PHE A 24 10.50 5.16 -22.93
N GLU A 25 9.77 4.12 -23.33
CA GLU A 25 9.25 3.96 -24.71
C GLU A 25 8.16 4.99 -25.04
N GLU A 26 7.37 5.42 -24.05
CA GLU A 26 6.30 6.42 -24.17
C GLU A 26 6.73 7.80 -23.61
N MET A 27 7.99 8.18 -23.75
CA MET A 27 8.57 9.38 -23.11
C MET A 27 7.83 10.67 -23.45
N ASP A 28 7.26 10.80 -24.64
CA ASP A 28 6.45 11.93 -25.10
C ASP A 28 5.24 12.23 -24.19
N ARG A 29 4.75 11.23 -23.46
CA ARG A 29 3.67 11.41 -22.46
C ARG A 29 4.14 12.12 -21.18
N TYR A 30 5.44 12.17 -20.93
CA TYR A 30 6.05 12.58 -19.66
C TYR A 30 7.02 13.76 -19.80
N GLU A 31 7.54 14.04 -21.00
CA GLU A 31 8.61 15.01 -21.25
C GLU A 31 8.28 16.46 -20.83
N GLU A 32 7.01 16.82 -20.81
CA GLU A 32 6.54 18.14 -20.38
C GLU A 32 6.79 18.41 -18.88
N ASP A 33 6.90 17.37 -18.07
CA ASP A 33 7.16 17.46 -16.64
C ASP A 33 8.63 17.14 -16.33
N ALA A 34 9.54 17.94 -16.94
CA ALA A 34 10.99 17.73 -16.91
C ALA A 34 11.56 17.52 -15.48
N GLU A 35 10.94 18.14 -14.45
CA GLU A 35 11.33 17.97 -13.05
C GLU A 35 11.10 16.52 -12.54
N LEU A 36 10.20 15.77 -13.17
CA LEU A 36 9.90 14.40 -12.82
C LEU A 36 10.68 13.36 -13.63
N LEU A 37 11.31 13.73 -14.75
CA LEU A 37 12.00 12.75 -15.61
C LEU A 37 13.11 11.99 -14.89
N GLY A 38 13.85 12.65 -13.98
CA GLY A 38 14.84 11.98 -13.14
C GLY A 38 14.26 10.88 -12.22
N GLN A 39 12.95 10.90 -11.97
CA GLN A 39 12.29 9.87 -11.18
C GLN A 39 12.10 8.57 -11.97
N LEU A 40 12.02 8.62 -13.30
CA LEU A 40 11.94 7.43 -14.15
C LEU A 40 13.20 6.56 -14.00
N GLU A 41 14.39 7.17 -14.08
CA GLU A 41 15.65 6.48 -13.86
C GLU A 41 15.77 5.99 -12.41
N ALA A 42 15.43 6.83 -11.44
CA ALA A 42 15.45 6.47 -10.03
C ALA A 42 14.50 5.30 -9.70
N GLY A 43 13.43 5.11 -10.49
CA GLY A 43 12.50 4.00 -10.38
C GLY A 43 13.18 2.63 -10.45
N TYR A 44 14.15 2.44 -11.35
CA TYR A 44 14.89 1.17 -11.47
C TYR A 44 15.66 0.77 -10.21
N TYR A 45 16.04 1.72 -9.37
CA TYR A 45 16.72 1.44 -8.09
C TYR A 45 15.73 1.23 -6.93
N GLN A 46 14.49 1.71 -7.08
CA GLN A 46 13.46 1.65 -6.04
C GLN A 46 12.53 0.44 -6.18
N ILE A 47 12.41 -0.13 -7.38
CA ILE A 47 11.52 -1.27 -7.65
C ILE A 47 11.96 -2.51 -6.84
N GLY A 48 11.01 -3.27 -6.32
CA GLY A 48 11.30 -4.46 -5.48
C GLY A 48 11.81 -4.11 -4.08
N THR A 49 11.53 -2.88 -3.57
CA THR A 49 11.92 -2.44 -2.21
C THR A 49 10.71 -2.21 -1.31
N LEU A 50 10.84 -2.55 -0.03
CA LEU A 50 9.74 -2.49 0.93
C LEU A 50 9.39 -1.06 1.35
N GLY A 51 10.39 -0.29 1.80
CA GLY A 51 10.20 1.00 2.42
C GLY A 51 10.10 0.97 3.94
N GLY A 52 9.80 2.14 4.51
CA GLY A 52 9.67 2.35 5.95
C GLY A 52 8.24 2.73 6.36
N GLY A 53 8.09 3.10 7.63
CA GLY A 53 6.81 3.47 8.22
C GLY A 53 5.85 2.29 8.34
N ASN A 54 4.64 2.44 7.81
CA ASN A 54 3.61 1.39 7.84
C ASN A 54 3.83 0.24 6.84
N HIS A 55 4.90 0.25 6.04
CA HIS A 55 5.20 -0.83 5.12
C HIS A 55 5.71 -2.07 5.86
N PHE A 56 5.29 -3.26 5.40
CA PHE A 56 5.66 -4.53 6.03
C PHE A 56 5.60 -5.71 5.05
N ILE A 57 6.28 -6.79 5.43
CA ILE A 57 6.09 -8.14 4.91
C ILE A 57 5.70 -9.00 6.10
N GLU A 58 4.56 -9.65 6.07
CA GLU A 58 4.10 -10.57 7.11
C GLU A 58 3.98 -11.99 6.58
N LEU A 59 4.40 -12.94 7.41
CA LEU A 59 3.99 -14.32 7.32
C LEU A 59 2.82 -14.52 8.27
N GLN A 60 1.77 -15.13 7.76
CA GLN A 60 0.50 -15.30 8.46
C GLN A 60 -0.01 -16.73 8.29
N GLU A 61 -0.87 -17.16 9.19
CA GLU A 61 -1.60 -18.42 9.13
C GLU A 61 -3.07 -18.10 8.98
N ASP A 62 -3.75 -18.74 8.03
CA ASP A 62 -5.19 -18.60 7.90
C ASP A 62 -5.94 -19.53 8.87
N ASP A 63 -7.27 -19.39 8.91
CA ASP A 63 -8.16 -20.17 9.78
C ASP A 63 -8.27 -21.65 9.40
N ASP A 64 -7.75 -22.07 8.24
CA ASP A 64 -7.62 -23.48 7.83
C ASP A 64 -6.19 -24.04 8.03
N GLY A 65 -5.25 -23.23 8.56
CA GLY A 65 -3.87 -23.62 8.83
C GLY A 65 -2.93 -23.49 7.63
N TYR A 66 -3.34 -22.77 6.57
CA TYR A 66 -2.46 -22.50 5.43
C TYR A 66 -1.60 -21.25 5.66
N LEU A 67 -0.39 -21.30 5.11
CA LEU A 67 0.53 -20.15 5.11
C LEU A 67 0.05 -19.08 4.15
N ALA A 68 -0.03 -17.83 4.63
CA ALA A 68 -0.23 -16.65 3.82
C ALA A 68 0.97 -15.70 3.91
N VAL A 69 1.22 -14.98 2.83
CA VAL A 69 2.20 -13.88 2.78
C VAL A 69 1.47 -12.60 2.44
N MET A 70 1.60 -11.59 3.29
CA MET A 70 1.04 -10.26 3.04
C MET A 70 2.16 -9.23 2.90
N ILE A 71 2.09 -8.42 1.85
CA ILE A 71 3.04 -7.33 1.59
C ILE A 71 2.27 -6.01 1.50
N HIS A 72 2.61 -5.07 2.38
CA HIS A 72 2.13 -3.70 2.30
C HIS A 72 3.28 -2.80 1.84
N SER A 73 3.21 -2.34 0.60
CA SER A 73 4.13 -1.38 0.00
C SER A 73 3.47 -0.67 -1.17
N GLY A 74 4.06 0.42 -1.62
CA GLY A 74 3.51 1.29 -2.66
C GLY A 74 4.56 1.75 -3.67
N SER A 75 4.29 2.90 -4.31
CA SER A 75 5.09 3.51 -5.37
C SER A 75 6.41 4.14 -4.90
N ARG A 76 6.80 3.92 -3.66
CA ARG A 76 8.05 4.39 -3.07
C ARG A 76 8.19 5.92 -3.16
N HIS A 77 9.43 6.43 -3.23
CA HIS A 77 9.70 7.85 -3.42
C HIS A 77 9.22 8.35 -4.79
N PHE A 78 9.19 7.48 -5.79
CA PHE A 78 8.68 7.78 -7.13
C PHE A 78 7.30 8.43 -7.09
N GLY A 79 6.28 7.73 -6.61
CA GLY A 79 4.92 8.28 -6.57
C GLY A 79 4.74 9.40 -5.55
N LYS A 80 5.59 9.46 -4.50
CA LYS A 80 5.59 10.63 -3.60
C LYS A 80 6.05 11.89 -4.33
N SER A 81 7.09 11.82 -5.12
CA SER A 81 7.59 12.95 -5.92
C SER A 81 6.54 13.43 -6.93
N VAL A 82 5.86 12.49 -7.60
CA VAL A 82 4.72 12.79 -8.48
C VAL A 82 3.61 13.53 -7.73
N CYS A 83 3.21 13.01 -6.58
CA CYS A 83 2.17 13.63 -5.75
C CYS A 83 2.56 15.05 -5.30
N ASP A 84 3.77 15.25 -4.81
CA ASP A 84 4.25 16.54 -4.32
C ASP A 84 4.30 17.58 -5.46
N TYR A 85 4.79 17.20 -6.64
CA TYR A 85 4.88 18.04 -7.83
C TYR A 85 3.49 18.52 -8.30
N PHE A 86 2.56 17.59 -8.50
CA PHE A 86 1.21 17.96 -8.97
C PHE A 86 0.39 18.65 -7.90
N HIS A 87 0.60 18.35 -6.63
CA HIS A 87 -0.04 19.10 -5.55
C HIS A 87 0.42 20.56 -5.54
N TYR A 88 1.72 20.81 -5.71
CA TYR A 88 2.25 22.17 -5.81
C TYR A 88 1.69 22.91 -7.05
N LYS A 89 1.71 22.25 -8.22
CA LYS A 89 1.17 22.78 -9.47
C LYS A 89 -0.33 23.11 -9.37
N ALA A 90 -1.11 22.22 -8.75
CA ALA A 90 -2.53 22.43 -8.50
C ALA A 90 -2.79 23.63 -7.60
N ARG A 91 -2.03 23.80 -6.51
CA ARG A 91 -2.16 24.95 -5.62
C ARG A 91 -1.90 26.28 -6.35
N GLN A 92 -0.86 26.36 -7.16
CA GLN A 92 -0.56 27.55 -7.95
C GLN A 92 -1.68 27.89 -8.93
N LEU A 93 -2.20 26.88 -9.66
CA LEU A 93 -3.29 27.07 -10.60
C LEU A 93 -4.59 27.46 -9.90
N ASN A 94 -4.93 26.86 -8.76
CA ASN A 94 -6.12 27.21 -7.99
C ASN A 94 -6.07 28.65 -7.49
N GLN A 95 -4.90 29.17 -7.10
CA GLN A 95 -4.71 30.57 -6.76
C GLN A 95 -4.93 31.47 -7.99
N THR A 96 -4.36 31.12 -9.14
CA THR A 96 -4.52 31.84 -10.40
C THR A 96 -5.98 31.86 -10.87
N TRP A 97 -6.72 30.79 -10.67
CA TRP A 97 -8.14 30.67 -11.04
C TRP A 97 -9.10 31.27 -10.01
N PHE A 98 -8.57 31.86 -8.94
CA PHE A 98 -9.38 32.40 -7.83
C PHE A 98 -10.34 31.34 -7.24
N SER A 99 -9.85 30.10 -7.06
CA SER A 99 -10.63 29.02 -6.47
C SER A 99 -11.18 29.45 -5.10
N SER A 100 -12.46 29.13 -4.84
CA SER A 100 -13.09 29.37 -3.54
C SER A 100 -12.67 28.36 -2.46
N VAL A 101 -11.88 27.32 -2.81
CA VAL A 101 -11.37 26.35 -1.85
C VAL A 101 -10.20 26.97 -1.08
N PRO A 102 -10.29 27.13 0.26
CA PRO A 102 -9.21 27.68 1.07
C PRO A 102 -7.96 26.80 1.01
N ASP A 103 -6.78 27.41 0.83
CA ASP A 103 -5.50 26.70 0.73
C ASP A 103 -5.17 25.88 1.99
N GLU A 104 -5.61 26.32 3.15
CA GLU A 104 -5.45 25.62 4.43
C GLU A 104 -6.12 24.23 4.48
N TYR A 105 -7.15 24.00 3.66
CA TYR A 105 -7.81 22.70 3.56
C TYR A 105 -7.01 21.69 2.75
N ARG A 106 -5.99 22.14 2.00
CA ARG A 106 -5.13 21.31 1.13
C ARG A 106 -5.93 20.43 0.15
N LEU A 107 -7.01 20.99 -0.38
CA LEU A 107 -7.92 20.37 -1.35
C LEU A 107 -7.76 21.00 -2.74
N ALA A 108 -6.54 21.37 -3.11
CA ALA A 108 -6.25 21.82 -4.45
C ALA A 108 -6.62 20.73 -5.48
N PHE A 109 -7.13 21.16 -6.63
CA PHE A 109 -7.63 20.27 -7.68
C PHE A 109 -7.10 20.66 -9.05
N LEU A 110 -7.13 19.69 -9.97
CA LEU A 110 -6.86 19.87 -11.39
C LEU A 110 -8.07 19.35 -12.17
N PRO A 111 -8.73 20.19 -13.00
CA PRO A 111 -9.77 19.71 -13.89
C PRO A 111 -9.19 18.70 -14.90
N VAL A 112 -9.88 17.57 -15.08
CA VAL A 112 -9.38 16.42 -15.87
C VAL A 112 -9.27 16.70 -17.37
N ASP A 113 -9.97 17.71 -17.88
CA ASP A 113 -9.96 18.15 -19.28
C ASP A 113 -8.82 19.12 -19.58
N THR A 114 -8.15 19.64 -18.56
CA THR A 114 -6.97 20.50 -18.72
C THR A 114 -5.72 19.68 -19.06
N ARG A 115 -4.69 20.35 -19.58
CA ARG A 115 -3.38 19.75 -19.84
C ARG A 115 -2.78 19.17 -18.57
N GLU A 116 -2.77 19.94 -17.50
CA GLU A 116 -2.21 19.56 -16.20
C GLU A 116 -2.97 18.39 -15.55
N GLY A 117 -4.30 18.37 -15.71
CA GLY A 117 -5.12 17.24 -15.26
C GLY A 117 -4.78 15.94 -15.98
N LYS A 118 -4.61 16.01 -17.31
CA LYS A 118 -4.21 14.84 -18.12
C LYS A 118 -2.81 14.36 -17.79
N GLN A 119 -1.86 15.27 -17.62
CA GLN A 119 -0.50 14.94 -17.18
C GLN A 119 -0.52 14.24 -15.81
N TYR A 120 -1.25 14.79 -14.84
CA TYR A 120 -1.40 14.17 -13.53
C TYR A 120 -1.96 12.74 -13.63
N LEU A 121 -2.99 12.51 -14.44
CA LEU A 121 -3.56 11.18 -14.63
C LEU A 121 -2.56 10.19 -15.23
N ASN A 122 -1.74 10.60 -16.20
CA ASN A 122 -0.66 9.78 -16.76
C ASN A 122 0.37 9.38 -15.69
N TRP A 123 0.87 10.36 -14.92
CA TRP A 123 1.84 10.12 -13.86
C TRP A 123 1.27 9.32 -12.69
N MET A 124 -0.01 9.53 -12.36
CA MET A 124 -0.71 8.75 -11.34
C MET A 124 -0.82 7.28 -11.78
N GLN A 125 -1.24 7.04 -13.03
CA GLN A 125 -1.33 5.68 -13.57
C GLN A 125 0.03 4.99 -13.55
N LEU A 126 1.07 5.65 -14.04
CA LEU A 126 2.45 5.12 -13.98
C LEU A 126 2.88 4.79 -12.54
N SER A 127 2.53 5.64 -11.58
CA SER A 127 2.82 5.41 -10.16
C SER A 127 2.07 4.20 -9.59
N MET A 128 0.86 3.94 -10.07
CA MET A 128 0.06 2.77 -9.70
C MET A 128 0.66 1.48 -10.29
N ASP A 129 1.03 1.49 -11.57
CA ASP A 129 1.66 0.36 -12.25
C ASP A 129 3.00 0.02 -11.60
N PHE A 130 3.79 1.05 -11.29
CA PHE A 130 5.03 0.89 -10.52
C PHE A 130 4.78 0.27 -9.14
N ALA A 131 3.76 0.72 -8.40
CA ALA A 131 3.43 0.18 -7.08
C ALA A 131 3.00 -1.29 -7.18
N LYS A 132 2.25 -1.66 -8.21
CA LYS A 132 1.84 -3.03 -8.49
C LYS A 132 3.05 -3.91 -8.77
N GLU A 133 3.90 -3.53 -9.72
CA GLU A 133 5.13 -4.25 -10.06
C GLU A 133 6.09 -4.35 -8.86
N ASN A 134 6.20 -3.28 -8.05
CA ASN A 134 7.00 -3.28 -6.83
C ASN A 134 6.58 -4.40 -5.87
N ARG A 135 5.29 -4.57 -5.61
CA ARG A 135 4.77 -5.64 -4.75
C ARG A 135 4.96 -7.03 -5.38
N GLU A 136 4.75 -7.17 -6.69
CA GLU A 136 4.98 -8.42 -7.43
C GLU A 136 6.43 -8.89 -7.31
N LYS A 137 7.40 -8.00 -7.53
CA LYS A 137 8.84 -8.32 -7.39
C LYS A 137 9.21 -8.71 -5.97
N MET A 138 8.67 -8.02 -4.97
CA MET A 138 8.89 -8.43 -3.58
C MET A 138 8.25 -9.79 -3.29
N MET A 139 7.05 -10.04 -3.78
CA MET A 139 6.37 -11.33 -3.60
C MET A 139 7.17 -12.47 -4.23
N LEU A 140 7.69 -12.28 -5.45
CA LEU A 140 8.57 -13.26 -6.09
C LEU A 140 9.83 -13.54 -5.26
N ALA A 141 10.45 -12.50 -4.70
CA ALA A 141 11.61 -12.66 -3.82
C ALA A 141 11.27 -13.42 -2.53
N VAL A 142 10.09 -13.15 -1.94
CA VAL A 142 9.62 -13.86 -0.72
C VAL A 142 9.28 -15.31 -1.04
N LYS A 143 8.58 -15.59 -2.15
CA LYS A 143 8.27 -16.95 -2.61
C LYS A 143 9.55 -17.76 -2.78
N ALA A 144 10.56 -17.24 -3.46
CA ALA A 144 11.84 -17.92 -3.65
C ALA A 144 12.60 -18.18 -2.32
N ILE A 145 12.48 -17.28 -1.33
CA ILE A 145 13.04 -17.49 0.00
C ILE A 145 12.32 -18.64 0.71
N LEU A 146 11.00 -18.66 0.68
CA LEU A 146 10.19 -19.70 1.32
C LEU A 146 10.44 -21.06 0.68
N GLU A 147 10.43 -21.17 -0.64
CA GLU A 147 10.76 -22.41 -1.39
C GLU A 147 12.13 -22.95 -0.98
N LYS A 148 13.16 -22.08 -0.97
CA LYS A 148 14.51 -22.47 -0.56
C LYS A 148 14.56 -23.02 0.87
N TRP A 149 13.86 -22.37 1.82
CA TRP A 149 13.93 -22.77 3.22
C TRP A 149 13.05 -23.98 3.51
N ILE A 150 11.85 -24.08 2.95
CA ILE A 150 10.98 -25.24 3.09
C ILE A 150 11.63 -26.46 2.43
N GLY A 151 12.12 -26.37 1.19
CA GLY A 151 12.79 -27.47 0.53
C GLY A 151 14.12 -27.92 1.18
N LYS A 152 14.70 -27.07 2.07
CA LYS A 152 15.86 -27.47 2.87
C LYS A 152 15.50 -28.41 4.03
N TYR A 153 14.30 -28.28 4.61
CA TYR A 153 13.88 -28.96 5.82
C TYR A 153 12.75 -29.95 5.59
N THR A 154 12.13 -29.95 4.43
CA THR A 154 11.03 -30.83 4.06
C THR A 154 11.11 -31.20 2.59
N GLU A 155 10.40 -32.25 2.19
CA GLU A 155 10.22 -32.65 0.77
C GLU A 155 8.98 -31.97 0.14
N LEU A 156 8.37 -31.01 0.82
CA LEU A 156 7.16 -30.33 0.36
C LEU A 156 7.51 -29.28 -0.72
N SER A 157 6.69 -29.20 -1.75
CA SER A 157 6.64 -28.08 -2.69
C SER A 157 5.60 -27.05 -2.22
N LEU A 158 5.88 -25.77 -2.51
CA LEU A 158 4.90 -24.70 -2.24
C LEU A 158 4.01 -24.48 -3.46
N GLU A 159 2.71 -24.48 -3.23
CA GLU A 159 1.70 -24.05 -4.19
C GLU A 159 0.94 -22.87 -3.63
N PHE A 160 0.74 -21.83 -4.44
CA PHE A 160 0.00 -20.63 -4.04
C PHE A 160 -1.35 -20.62 -4.76
N SER A 161 -2.44 -20.75 -4.02
CA SER A 161 -3.80 -20.82 -4.56
C SER A 161 -4.38 -19.46 -4.96
N HIS A 162 -3.89 -18.39 -4.34
CA HIS A 162 -4.40 -17.04 -4.56
C HIS A 162 -3.24 -16.04 -4.62
N ASP A 163 -3.37 -15.05 -5.52
CA ASP A 163 -2.49 -13.88 -5.61
C ASP A 163 -3.37 -12.64 -5.75
N ILE A 164 -3.40 -11.81 -4.70
CA ILE A 164 -4.25 -10.62 -4.63
C ILE A 164 -3.34 -9.39 -4.56
N ASN A 165 -3.44 -8.49 -5.55
CA ASN A 165 -2.64 -7.29 -5.62
C ASN A 165 -3.53 -6.06 -5.82
N CYS A 166 -3.94 -5.42 -4.74
CA CYS A 166 -4.88 -4.30 -4.73
C CYS A 166 -4.22 -2.95 -4.40
N HIS A 167 -4.81 -1.87 -4.90
CA HIS A 167 -4.46 -0.49 -4.59
C HIS A 167 -5.38 0.09 -3.51
N HIS A 168 -4.88 1.08 -2.75
CA HIS A 168 -5.65 1.77 -1.71
C HIS A 168 -5.38 3.29 -1.62
N ASN A 169 -4.62 3.82 -2.59
CA ASN A 169 -4.35 5.26 -2.75
C ASN A 169 -4.32 5.59 -4.24
N TYR A 170 -5.47 5.93 -4.82
CA TYR A 170 -5.61 6.22 -6.24
C TYR A 170 -6.95 6.89 -6.54
N ALA A 171 -7.13 7.35 -7.77
CA ALA A 171 -8.44 7.72 -8.32
C ALA A 171 -8.74 6.84 -9.54
N SER A 172 -9.99 6.43 -9.69
CA SER A 172 -10.48 5.67 -10.84
C SER A 172 -11.74 6.31 -11.42
N PHE A 173 -11.88 6.21 -12.74
CA PHE A 173 -13.05 6.69 -13.44
C PHE A 173 -14.10 5.59 -13.45
N GLU A 174 -15.24 5.82 -12.82
CA GLU A 174 -16.26 4.82 -12.55
C GLU A 174 -17.67 5.40 -12.79
N ASN A 175 -18.63 4.53 -13.12
CA ASN A 175 -20.04 4.92 -13.20
C ASN A 175 -20.76 4.63 -11.88
N HIS A 176 -21.28 5.68 -11.25
CA HIS A 176 -22.08 5.57 -10.04
C HIS A 176 -23.36 6.40 -10.17
N TYR A 177 -24.50 5.79 -9.86
CA TYR A 177 -25.82 6.43 -9.95
C TYR A 177 -26.11 7.00 -11.34
N GLY A 178 -25.61 6.33 -12.41
CA GLY A 178 -25.79 6.76 -13.80
C GLY A 178 -24.93 7.96 -14.20
N LYS A 179 -23.92 8.31 -13.42
CA LYS A 179 -22.96 9.38 -13.72
C LYS A 179 -21.54 8.85 -13.69
N ASP A 180 -20.74 9.30 -14.64
CA ASP A 180 -19.31 9.02 -14.69
C ASP A 180 -18.58 9.98 -13.76
N VAL A 181 -17.86 9.43 -12.79
CA VAL A 181 -17.20 10.17 -11.73
C VAL A 181 -15.79 9.63 -11.45
N TRP A 182 -14.92 10.50 -10.98
CA TRP A 182 -13.62 10.09 -10.43
C TRP A 182 -13.77 9.72 -8.96
N VAL A 183 -13.67 8.43 -8.65
CA VAL A 183 -13.70 7.93 -7.27
C VAL A 183 -12.30 7.97 -6.69
N HIS A 184 -12.10 8.80 -5.68
CA HIS A 184 -10.83 8.92 -4.96
C HIS A 184 -10.80 7.95 -3.79
N ARG A 185 -9.90 6.96 -3.84
CA ARG A 185 -9.64 6.05 -2.72
C ARG A 185 -8.34 6.42 -2.03
N LYS A 186 -8.44 6.88 -0.80
CA LYS A 186 -7.33 7.19 0.09
C LYS A 186 -7.56 6.53 1.43
N GLY A 187 -6.80 5.44 1.69
CA GLY A 187 -7.11 4.61 2.84
C GLY A 187 -8.41 3.81 2.66
N ALA A 188 -8.76 3.50 1.44
CA ALA A 188 -9.89 2.66 1.04
C ALA A 188 -9.46 1.77 -0.13
N VAL A 189 -10.05 0.58 -0.23
CA VAL A 189 -9.86 -0.33 -1.34
C VAL A 189 -11.14 -0.43 -2.16
N SER A 190 -11.01 -0.85 -3.43
CA SER A 190 -12.16 -1.27 -4.22
C SER A 190 -12.81 -2.51 -3.60
N ALA A 191 -14.14 -2.53 -3.60
CA ALA A 191 -14.97 -3.61 -3.08
C ALA A 191 -16.14 -3.88 -4.05
N GLN A 192 -15.83 -3.96 -5.35
CA GLN A 192 -16.80 -4.34 -6.36
C GLN A 192 -17.38 -5.73 -6.05
N ASN A 193 -18.57 -6.02 -6.54
CA ASN A 193 -19.22 -7.30 -6.27
C ASN A 193 -18.35 -8.49 -6.74
N GLY A 194 -17.96 -9.36 -5.81
CA GLY A 194 -17.10 -10.51 -6.08
C GLY A 194 -15.61 -10.22 -6.17
N GLU A 195 -15.17 -8.97 -6.03
CA GLU A 195 -13.75 -8.58 -6.05
C GLU A 195 -13.08 -8.98 -4.73
N LEU A 196 -11.92 -9.65 -4.83
CA LEU A 196 -11.09 -9.98 -3.67
C LEU A 196 -10.18 -8.82 -3.30
N ALA A 197 -10.13 -8.50 -2.01
CA ALA A 197 -9.22 -7.51 -1.44
C ALA A 197 -8.64 -7.98 -0.11
N VAL A 198 -7.65 -7.25 0.40
CA VAL A 198 -7.04 -7.52 1.70
C VAL A 198 -7.21 -6.31 2.61
N ILE A 199 -7.56 -6.58 3.86
CA ILE A 199 -7.72 -5.59 4.92
C ILE A 199 -6.75 -5.94 6.05
N PRO A 200 -5.53 -5.38 6.05
CA PRO A 200 -4.55 -5.63 7.10
C PRO A 200 -4.97 -5.01 8.43
N GLY A 201 -4.76 -5.75 9.50
CA GLY A 201 -4.72 -5.22 10.85
C GLY A 201 -3.41 -4.47 11.12
N ALA A 202 -3.20 -4.13 12.38
CA ALA A 202 -1.91 -3.64 12.85
C ALA A 202 -0.97 -4.80 13.17
N MET A 203 0.30 -4.52 13.39
CA MET A 203 1.31 -5.50 13.78
C MET A 203 0.87 -6.29 15.03
N GLY A 204 0.68 -7.59 14.89
CA GLY A 204 0.17 -8.48 15.92
C GLY A 204 -1.37 -8.54 16.02
N SER A 205 -2.12 -7.89 15.14
CA SER A 205 -3.55 -8.07 14.98
C SER A 205 -3.87 -9.07 13.87
N TYR A 206 -5.12 -9.50 13.80
CA TYR A 206 -5.59 -10.22 12.62
C TYR A 206 -5.64 -9.33 11.38
N SER A 207 -5.57 -9.96 10.23
CA SER A 207 -5.85 -9.36 8.91
C SER A 207 -6.92 -10.20 8.21
N TYR A 208 -7.51 -9.68 7.15
CA TYR A 208 -8.59 -10.37 6.44
C TYR A 208 -8.38 -10.37 4.94
N VAL A 209 -8.68 -11.48 4.29
CA VAL A 209 -9.05 -11.52 2.88
C VAL A 209 -10.57 -11.38 2.83
N VAL A 210 -11.03 -10.48 2.00
CA VAL A 210 -12.45 -10.13 1.89
C VAL A 210 -12.92 -10.18 0.44
N MET A 211 -14.23 -10.38 0.27
CA MET A 211 -14.92 -10.25 -1.01
C MET A 211 -15.85 -9.05 -0.97
N GLY A 212 -15.74 -8.16 -1.94
CA GLY A 212 -16.59 -6.99 -2.08
C GLY A 212 -18.04 -7.34 -2.38
N LYS A 213 -18.95 -6.53 -1.86
CA LYS A 213 -20.41 -6.65 -2.10
C LYS A 213 -20.93 -5.67 -3.14
N GLY A 214 -20.09 -4.76 -3.65
CA GLY A 214 -20.49 -3.75 -4.63
C GLY A 214 -21.52 -2.77 -4.08
N ASN A 215 -21.44 -2.39 -2.80
CA ASN A 215 -22.40 -1.47 -2.20
C ASN A 215 -22.29 -0.08 -2.85
N PRO A 216 -23.33 0.43 -3.52
CA PRO A 216 -23.28 1.71 -4.21
C PRO A 216 -23.16 2.91 -3.25
N GLU A 217 -23.67 2.80 -2.02
CA GLU A 217 -23.60 3.89 -1.04
C GLU A 217 -22.17 4.20 -0.60
N SER A 218 -21.26 3.23 -0.67
CA SER A 218 -19.83 3.40 -0.43
C SER A 218 -19.01 3.64 -1.69
N PHE A 219 -19.65 3.86 -2.86
CA PHE A 219 -18.98 3.87 -4.16
C PHE A 219 -18.18 2.58 -4.40
N CYS A 220 -18.77 1.42 -4.05
CA CYS A 220 -18.13 0.11 -4.13
C CYS A 220 -16.74 0.10 -3.47
N SER A 221 -16.65 0.65 -2.26
CA SER A 221 -15.39 0.78 -1.52
C SER A 221 -15.53 0.25 -0.10
N SER A 222 -14.41 -0.19 0.48
CA SER A 222 -14.32 -0.60 1.89
C SER A 222 -13.06 -0.03 2.54
N SER A 223 -12.90 -0.22 3.85
CA SER A 223 -11.67 0.19 4.55
C SER A 223 -10.45 -0.56 3.99
N HIS A 224 -9.29 0.10 3.96
CA HIS A 224 -8.03 -0.52 3.52
C HIS A 224 -7.25 -1.21 4.66
N GLY A 225 -7.74 -1.15 5.89
CA GLY A 225 -7.06 -1.65 7.11
C GLY A 225 -7.74 -1.12 8.36
N ALA A 226 -7.16 -1.43 9.53
CA ALA A 226 -7.71 -1.06 10.83
C ALA A 226 -7.87 0.47 11.03
N GLY A 227 -7.02 1.27 10.42
CA GLY A 227 -6.97 2.71 10.68
C GLY A 227 -6.36 3.03 12.04
N ARG A 228 -5.75 4.20 12.16
CA ARG A 228 -5.08 4.63 13.41
C ARG A 228 -6.08 5.30 14.36
N GLN A 229 -5.89 5.06 15.65
CA GLN A 229 -6.55 5.84 16.71
C GLN A 229 -5.60 6.85 17.37
N TYR A 230 -4.28 6.65 17.24
CA TYR A 230 -3.26 7.59 17.70
C TYR A 230 -2.46 8.13 16.52
N SER A 231 -2.04 9.40 16.58
CA SER A 231 -0.97 9.89 15.70
C SER A 231 0.32 9.15 16.00
N ARG A 232 1.29 9.16 15.06
CA ARG A 232 2.60 8.52 15.31
C ARG A 232 3.26 9.04 16.56
N LYS A 233 3.31 10.38 16.74
CA LYS A 233 3.85 11.02 17.94
C LYS A 233 3.04 10.67 19.20
N GLY A 234 1.72 10.60 19.09
CA GLY A 234 0.84 10.22 20.19
C GLY A 234 1.08 8.79 20.66
N ALA A 235 1.25 7.85 19.72
CA ALA A 235 1.57 6.46 20.06
C ALA A 235 2.92 6.33 20.77
N MET A 236 3.97 7.01 20.25
CA MET A 236 5.30 7.01 20.89
C MET A 236 5.30 7.66 22.28
N ALA A 237 4.38 8.59 22.55
CA ALA A 237 4.25 9.18 23.88
C ALA A 237 3.42 8.31 24.86
N ALA A 238 2.50 7.50 24.32
CA ALA A 238 1.56 6.71 25.12
C ALA A 238 2.08 5.29 25.46
N PHE A 239 2.94 4.72 24.64
CA PHE A 239 3.37 3.32 24.76
C PHE A 239 4.89 3.20 24.70
N SER A 240 5.42 2.19 25.41
CA SER A 240 6.86 1.88 25.39
C SER A 240 7.20 0.78 24.36
N CYS A 241 8.46 0.78 23.91
CA CYS A 241 8.95 -0.26 23.00
C CYS A 241 8.93 -1.65 23.66
N GLU A 242 9.23 -1.70 24.96
CA GLU A 242 9.24 -2.94 25.73
C GLU A 242 7.85 -3.57 25.82
N GLU A 243 6.80 -2.77 26.07
CA GLU A 243 5.40 -3.24 26.09
C GLU A 243 5.00 -3.84 24.75
N VAL A 244 5.34 -3.18 23.64
CA VAL A 244 5.01 -3.67 22.29
C VAL A 244 5.75 -4.97 21.97
N ILE A 245 7.05 -5.07 22.31
CA ILE A 245 7.82 -6.29 22.09
C ILE A 245 7.29 -7.44 22.94
N LEU A 246 6.97 -7.18 24.20
CA LEU A 246 6.38 -8.19 25.09
C LEU A 246 5.03 -8.67 24.59
N ASP A 247 4.21 -7.76 24.07
CA ASP A 247 2.91 -8.09 23.48
C ASP A 247 3.07 -9.02 22.26
N LEU A 248 3.99 -8.70 21.33
CA LEU A 248 4.29 -9.55 20.18
C LEU A 248 4.80 -10.94 20.60
N GLN A 249 5.68 -11.00 21.60
CA GLN A 249 6.19 -12.25 22.14
C GLN A 249 5.09 -13.12 22.75
N LYS A 250 4.18 -12.52 23.51
CA LYS A 250 3.00 -13.23 24.09
C LYS A 250 2.10 -13.81 23.01
N GLN A 251 2.03 -13.19 21.85
CA GLN A 251 1.26 -13.67 20.70
C GLN A 251 2.02 -14.66 19.82
N GLY A 252 3.31 -14.92 20.11
CA GLY A 252 4.17 -15.78 19.30
C GLY A 252 4.64 -15.13 17.98
N VAL A 253 4.54 -13.81 17.86
CA VAL A 253 4.92 -13.08 16.63
C VAL A 253 6.43 -12.79 16.62
N ILE A 254 7.11 -13.21 15.56
CA ILE A 254 8.54 -12.95 15.34
C ILE A 254 8.72 -11.61 14.63
N LEU A 255 9.43 -10.67 15.30
CA LEU A 255 9.73 -9.36 14.73
C LEU A 255 11.09 -9.36 14.02
N GLY A 256 11.08 -9.23 12.69
CA GLY A 256 12.27 -9.07 11.83
C GLY A 256 12.57 -7.59 11.56
N LYS A 257 13.18 -6.89 12.52
CA LYS A 257 13.60 -5.50 12.38
C LYS A 257 14.99 -5.28 12.96
N LYS A 258 15.84 -4.47 12.29
CA LYS A 258 17.20 -4.17 12.78
C LYS A 258 17.21 -3.17 13.92
N GLY A 259 16.34 -2.16 13.88
CA GLY A 259 16.19 -1.13 14.92
C GLY A 259 14.83 -1.21 15.57
N LYS A 260 14.70 -0.74 16.81
CA LYS A 260 13.44 -0.79 17.55
C LYS A 260 12.65 0.54 17.52
N ALA A 261 13.22 1.61 16.93
CA ALA A 261 12.72 2.97 17.06
C ALA A 261 11.24 3.09 16.67
N ASP A 262 10.80 2.65 15.52
CA ASP A 262 9.45 2.92 15.02
C ASP A 262 8.44 1.78 15.31
N VAL A 263 8.80 0.82 16.18
CA VAL A 263 7.94 -0.34 16.48
C VAL A 263 6.66 0.10 17.19
N VAL A 264 6.76 1.10 18.06
CA VAL A 264 5.63 1.60 18.87
C VAL A 264 4.54 2.21 18.00
N GLU A 265 4.92 3.03 17.01
CA GLU A 265 3.94 3.72 16.17
C GLU A 265 3.14 2.77 15.28
N GLU A 266 3.63 1.56 15.02
CA GLU A 266 2.99 0.55 14.20
C GLU A 266 2.42 -0.63 15.02
N SER A 267 2.42 -0.51 16.34
CA SER A 267 1.83 -1.51 17.25
C SER A 267 0.29 -1.52 17.15
N ARG A 268 -0.33 -2.63 17.51
CA ARG A 268 -1.80 -2.72 17.57
C ARG A 268 -2.43 -1.72 18.55
N PHE A 269 -1.67 -1.23 19.53
CA PHE A 269 -2.16 -0.20 20.47
C PHE A 269 -2.38 1.17 19.81
N ALA A 270 -1.71 1.42 18.67
CA ALA A 270 -1.83 2.67 17.92
C ALA A 270 -2.99 2.67 16.90
N TYR A 271 -3.63 1.51 16.68
CA TYR A 271 -4.68 1.30 15.68
C TYR A 271 -6.01 0.95 16.33
N LYS A 272 -7.10 1.12 15.58
CA LYS A 272 -8.42 0.64 15.97
C LYS A 272 -8.44 -0.89 16.01
N ASN A 273 -9.37 -1.44 16.77
CA ASN A 273 -9.60 -2.88 16.75
C ASN A 273 -10.11 -3.32 15.38
N ILE A 274 -9.37 -4.20 14.71
CA ILE A 274 -9.71 -4.67 13.36
C ILE A 274 -11.04 -5.43 13.33
N GLU A 275 -11.40 -6.12 14.39
CA GLU A 275 -12.67 -6.87 14.46
C GLU A 275 -13.85 -5.89 14.48
N GLU A 276 -13.79 -4.81 15.26
CA GLU A 276 -14.80 -3.74 15.23
C GLU A 276 -14.88 -3.07 13.86
N VAL A 277 -13.74 -2.88 13.17
CA VAL A 277 -13.72 -2.34 11.80
C VAL A 277 -14.42 -3.29 10.85
N MET A 278 -14.20 -4.60 10.96
CA MET A 278 -14.88 -5.60 10.14
C MET A 278 -16.37 -5.66 10.43
N ASP A 279 -16.78 -5.59 11.69
CA ASP A 279 -18.18 -5.58 12.09
C ASP A 279 -18.94 -4.36 11.54
N ASN A 280 -18.29 -3.19 11.48
CA ASN A 280 -18.86 -1.95 11.00
C ASN A 280 -18.94 -1.82 9.46
N GLN A 281 -18.49 -2.83 8.70
CA GLN A 281 -18.50 -2.83 7.23
C GLN A 281 -19.07 -4.12 6.62
N GLN A 282 -19.92 -4.80 7.37
CA GLN A 282 -20.56 -6.05 6.90
C GLN A 282 -21.46 -5.84 5.67
N ASP A 283 -21.92 -4.62 5.44
CA ASP A 283 -22.67 -4.21 4.24
C ASP A 283 -21.76 -3.97 3.01
N LEU A 284 -20.44 -3.81 3.20
CA LEU A 284 -19.47 -3.51 2.16
C LEU A 284 -18.69 -4.74 1.68
N VAL A 285 -18.34 -5.64 2.60
CA VAL A 285 -17.52 -6.83 2.31
C VAL A 285 -17.97 -8.06 3.09
N VAL A 286 -17.57 -9.24 2.59
CA VAL A 286 -17.70 -10.52 3.28
C VAL A 286 -16.28 -11.02 3.62
N PRO A 287 -15.96 -11.36 4.88
CA PRO A 287 -14.72 -12.05 5.23
C PRO A 287 -14.64 -13.41 4.52
N VAL A 288 -13.53 -13.67 3.81
CA VAL A 288 -13.25 -14.95 3.14
C VAL A 288 -12.25 -15.75 3.96
N LYS A 289 -11.20 -15.09 4.48
CA LYS A 289 -10.18 -15.67 5.33
C LYS A 289 -9.80 -14.68 6.42
N ARG A 290 -9.55 -15.20 7.60
CA ARG A 290 -8.94 -14.48 8.70
C ARG A 290 -7.50 -14.94 8.85
N LEU A 291 -6.56 -14.01 8.94
CA LEU A 291 -5.12 -14.27 8.89
C LEU A 291 -4.50 -13.84 10.22
N LYS A 292 -3.77 -14.74 10.87
CA LYS A 292 -3.04 -14.49 12.11
C LYS A 292 -1.56 -14.28 11.80
N THR A 293 -0.98 -13.17 12.23
CA THR A 293 0.44 -12.91 12.06
C THR A 293 1.30 -13.87 12.87
N ILE A 294 2.28 -14.53 12.23
CA ILE A 294 3.31 -15.37 12.86
C ILE A 294 4.70 -14.73 12.79
N GLY A 295 4.92 -13.87 11.82
CA GLY A 295 6.18 -13.12 11.71
C GLY A 295 6.02 -11.87 10.86
N VAL A 296 6.72 -10.79 11.22
CA VAL A 296 6.65 -9.51 10.53
C VAL A 296 8.04 -8.94 10.29
N VAL A 297 8.28 -8.48 9.06
CA VAL A 297 9.45 -7.69 8.66
C VAL A 297 9.00 -6.25 8.45
N LYS A 298 9.65 -5.32 9.15
CA LYS A 298 9.40 -3.87 9.04
C LYS A 298 10.62 -3.14 8.51
N GLY A 299 10.38 -2.07 7.76
CA GLY A 299 11.41 -1.18 7.24
C GLY A 299 11.97 -0.21 8.26
#